data_affe5c387e6ba1d5aa6225db419ff988
#
_entry.id   affe5c387e6ba1d5aa6225db419ff988
#
_cell.length_a   1.000
_cell.length_b   1.000
_cell.length_c   1.000
_cell.angle_alpha   90.00
_cell.angle_beta   90.00
_cell.angle_gamma   90.00
#
_symmetry.space_group_name_H-M   'P 1'
#
loop_
_entity.id
_entity.type
_entity.pdbx_description
1 polymer ?
#
loop_
_entity_poly.entity_id
_entity_poly.type
_entity_poly.pdbx_seq_one_letter_code
_entity_poly.pdbx_strand_id
1 'polypeptide(L)'
;MTFDNLGEAAEIERGTWPEDQPLGQHFSVRRWLPRIVTLLARDGLRATFFAEGLNGELYPEALEALRAAGHEVACHGWRHEPWHEVADERDRLARARDALGRPVGFRPPAGRLNAGTPAILRELGYRYCSPAGSRAGRLDGLATLPFRWELIDAYYYLPHFATLRERNGDPAEPMPPAALRERVLEALEAHTAGHLTLIFHPFLMSVGDEAVSVLADVLEIAGRMDCLRMDEAAAALPDDAGPPRLDDTSWDA
;
A
#
# COMPACT_ATOMS: atom_id res chain seq x y z
N MET A 1 -5.28 6.97 3.90
CA MET A 1 -3.87 6.73 4.32
C MET A 1 -3.59 5.25 4.32
N THR A 2 -2.50 4.79 3.67
CA THR A 2 -2.15 3.37 3.58
C THR A 2 -0.66 3.14 3.81
N PHE A 3 -0.33 1.93 4.25
CA PHE A 3 1.05 1.48 4.47
C PHE A 3 1.25 0.12 3.80
N ASP A 4 2.33 -0.02 3.05
CA ASP A 4 2.67 -1.22 2.30
C ASP A 4 4.01 -1.83 2.77
N ASN A 5 4.24 -3.10 2.47
CA ASN A 5 5.48 -3.82 2.76
C ASN A 5 5.85 -3.84 4.25
N LEU A 6 5.22 -4.74 4.96
CA LEU A 6 5.56 -5.03 6.35
C LEU A 6 6.55 -6.21 6.39
N GLY A 7 7.62 -6.07 7.15
CA GLY A 7 8.56 -7.17 7.34
C GLY A 7 9.46 -7.48 6.14
N GLU A 8 10.01 -8.69 6.13
CA GLU A 8 11.04 -9.17 5.21
C GLU A 8 10.52 -9.92 3.98
N ALA A 9 9.21 -10.04 3.82
CA ALA A 9 8.61 -10.88 2.75
C ALA A 9 9.12 -10.51 1.35
N ALA A 10 9.22 -9.21 1.04
CA ALA A 10 9.72 -8.72 -0.23
C ALA A 10 11.22 -8.98 -0.44
N GLU A 11 12.02 -8.93 0.62
CA GLU A 11 13.45 -9.23 0.56
C GLU A 11 13.70 -10.73 0.38
N ILE A 12 12.88 -11.58 0.99
CA ILE A 12 12.91 -13.04 0.79
C ILE A 12 12.56 -13.36 -0.67
N GLU A 13 11.53 -12.75 -1.24
CA GLU A 13 11.14 -12.98 -2.64
C GLU A 13 12.25 -12.60 -3.62
N ARG A 14 12.93 -11.49 -3.33
CA ARG A 14 14.06 -11.01 -4.14
C ARG A 14 15.37 -11.74 -3.88
N GLY A 15 15.45 -12.65 -2.89
CA GLY A 15 16.67 -13.33 -2.49
C GLY A 15 17.71 -12.40 -1.85
N THR A 16 17.29 -11.28 -1.28
CA THR A 16 18.18 -10.29 -0.64
C THR A 16 18.17 -10.37 0.89
N TRP A 17 17.29 -11.17 1.49
CA TRP A 17 17.29 -11.40 2.94
C TRP A 17 18.54 -12.21 3.34
N PRO A 18 19.36 -11.76 4.31
CA PRO A 18 20.55 -12.47 4.72
C PRO A 18 20.21 -13.83 5.35
N GLU A 19 20.92 -14.90 4.96
CA GLU A 19 20.67 -16.27 5.43
C GLU A 19 20.87 -16.45 6.94
N ASP A 20 21.74 -15.64 7.54
CA ASP A 20 22.06 -15.67 8.97
C ASP A 20 21.13 -14.80 9.81
N GLN A 21 20.25 -14.02 9.19
CA GLN A 21 19.31 -13.17 9.90
C GLN A 21 18.02 -13.94 10.24
N PRO A 22 17.62 -13.98 11.52
CA PRO A 22 16.40 -14.68 11.93
C PRO A 22 15.15 -14.02 11.37
N LEU A 23 14.19 -14.84 10.91
CA LEU A 23 12.87 -14.36 10.48
C LEU A 23 12.08 -13.80 11.66
N GLY A 24 11.12 -12.93 11.37
CA GLY A 24 10.24 -12.34 12.37
C GLY A 24 10.91 -11.21 13.19
N GLN A 25 12.05 -10.67 12.74
CA GLN A 25 12.80 -9.62 13.44
C GLN A 25 13.03 -8.36 12.58
N HIS A 26 12.31 -8.21 11.49
CA HIS A 26 12.50 -7.07 10.59
C HIS A 26 12.21 -5.74 11.29
N PHE A 27 13.10 -4.77 11.12
CA PHE A 27 13.07 -3.46 11.79
C PHE A 27 11.82 -2.63 11.42
N SER A 28 11.25 -2.83 10.23
CA SER A 28 10.00 -2.16 9.83
C SER A 28 8.86 -2.51 10.78
N VAL A 29 8.76 -3.78 11.20
CA VAL A 29 7.71 -4.25 12.12
C VAL A 29 8.11 -4.01 13.58
N ARG A 30 9.36 -4.33 13.98
CA ARG A 30 9.77 -4.26 15.38
C ARG A 30 10.02 -2.84 15.89
N ARG A 31 10.48 -1.94 15.02
CA ARG A 31 10.83 -0.57 15.38
C ARG A 31 9.84 0.46 14.85
N TRP A 32 9.50 0.40 13.54
CA TRP A 32 8.78 1.48 12.90
C TRP A 32 7.26 1.35 13.00
N LEU A 33 6.72 0.14 12.87
CA LEU A 33 5.28 -0.06 12.95
C LEU A 33 4.65 0.49 14.25
N PRO A 34 5.20 0.22 15.47
CA PRO A 34 4.66 0.79 16.70
C PRO A 34 4.71 2.32 16.74
N ARG A 35 5.74 2.94 16.14
CA ARG A 35 5.85 4.40 16.05
C ARG A 35 4.82 4.99 15.11
N ILE A 36 4.60 4.36 13.95
CA ILE A 36 3.56 4.76 12.98
C ILE A 36 2.18 4.69 13.65
N VAL A 37 1.87 3.60 14.34
CA VAL A 37 0.59 3.45 15.07
C VAL A 37 0.44 4.54 16.14
N THR A 38 1.51 4.91 16.84
CA THR A 38 1.49 6.02 17.80
C THR A 38 1.20 7.37 17.11
N LEU A 39 1.80 7.64 15.95
CA LEU A 39 1.52 8.86 15.19
C LEU A 39 0.09 8.89 14.70
N LEU A 40 -0.43 7.79 14.15
CA LEU A 40 -1.82 7.67 13.71
C LEU A 40 -2.81 7.93 14.86
N ALA A 41 -2.54 7.34 16.04
CA ALA A 41 -3.37 7.52 17.22
C ALA A 41 -3.36 8.98 17.74
N ARG A 42 -2.21 9.66 17.68
CA ARG A 42 -2.07 11.08 18.04
C ARG A 42 -3.03 11.97 17.25
N ASP A 43 -3.16 11.68 15.95
CA ASP A 43 -3.96 12.47 15.02
C ASP A 43 -5.38 11.91 14.82
N GLY A 44 -5.78 10.89 15.61
CA GLY A 44 -7.11 10.27 15.55
C GLY A 44 -7.39 9.48 14.26
N LEU A 45 -6.34 9.08 13.54
CA LEU A 45 -6.44 8.45 12.24
C LEU A 45 -6.49 6.92 12.32
N ARG A 46 -7.30 6.33 11.44
CA ARG A 46 -7.25 4.92 11.10
C ARG A 46 -6.71 4.77 9.68
N ALA A 47 -5.94 3.72 9.44
CA ALA A 47 -5.25 3.47 8.18
C ALA A 47 -5.47 2.03 7.72
N THR A 48 -5.13 1.75 6.45
CA THR A 48 -5.06 0.40 5.90
C THR A 48 -3.61 -0.01 5.74
N PHE A 49 -3.26 -1.19 6.25
CA PHE A 49 -1.95 -1.81 6.10
C PHE A 49 -2.06 -2.98 5.12
N PHE A 50 -1.45 -2.84 3.95
CA PHE A 50 -1.37 -3.90 2.96
C PHE A 50 -0.16 -4.79 3.29
N ALA A 51 -0.45 -5.93 3.89
CA ALA A 51 0.54 -6.89 4.36
C ALA A 51 0.65 -8.07 3.38
N GLU A 52 1.85 -8.57 3.20
CA GLU A 52 2.11 -9.83 2.50
C GLU A 52 1.63 -11.01 3.34
N GLY A 53 1.11 -12.06 2.69
CA GLY A 53 0.59 -13.24 3.37
C GLY A 53 1.60 -13.91 4.30
N LEU A 54 2.89 -13.95 3.92
CA LEU A 54 3.97 -14.47 4.76
C LEU A 54 4.06 -13.74 6.11
N ASN A 55 3.74 -12.46 6.17
CA ASN A 55 3.73 -11.69 7.42
C ASN A 55 2.61 -12.14 8.39
N GLY A 56 1.56 -12.80 7.88
CA GLY A 56 0.58 -13.48 8.72
C GLY A 56 1.16 -14.63 9.53
N GLU A 57 2.17 -15.31 8.97
CA GLU A 57 2.91 -16.38 9.67
C GLU A 57 4.01 -15.81 10.58
N LEU A 58 4.73 -14.76 10.15
CA LEU A 58 5.88 -14.21 10.85
C LEU A 58 5.52 -13.23 11.97
N TYR A 59 4.42 -12.48 11.81
CA TYR A 59 4.03 -11.37 12.69
C TYR A 59 2.54 -11.37 13.07
N PRO A 60 1.95 -12.51 13.44
CA PRO A 60 0.50 -12.58 13.72
C PRO A 60 0.07 -11.60 14.82
N GLU A 61 0.90 -11.43 15.87
CA GLU A 61 0.63 -10.51 16.99
C GLU A 61 0.63 -9.04 16.55
N ALA A 62 1.54 -8.65 15.65
CA ALA A 62 1.61 -7.28 15.14
C ALA A 62 0.38 -6.96 14.28
N LEU A 63 -0.07 -7.90 13.42
CA LEU A 63 -1.26 -7.73 12.61
C LEU A 63 -2.54 -7.68 13.48
N GLU A 64 -2.59 -8.46 14.55
CA GLU A 64 -3.72 -8.40 15.48
C GLU A 64 -3.73 -7.08 16.27
N ALA A 65 -2.57 -6.58 16.68
CA ALA A 65 -2.46 -5.26 17.32
C ALA A 65 -2.94 -4.13 16.40
N LEU A 66 -2.66 -4.18 15.09
CA LEU A 66 -3.20 -3.23 14.12
C LEU A 66 -4.73 -3.26 14.09
N ARG A 67 -5.33 -4.45 14.03
CA ARG A 67 -6.80 -4.61 14.04
C ARG A 67 -7.41 -4.10 15.35
N ALA A 68 -6.80 -4.45 16.49
CA ALA A 68 -7.25 -3.99 17.81
C ALA A 68 -7.21 -2.46 17.94
N ALA A 69 -6.25 -1.80 17.26
CA ALA A 69 -6.16 -0.34 17.19
C ALA A 69 -7.15 0.27 16.16
N GLY A 70 -8.00 -0.54 15.50
CA GLY A 70 -9.01 -0.08 14.55
C GLY A 70 -8.49 0.11 13.11
N HIS A 71 -7.26 -0.28 12.82
CA HIS A 71 -6.73 -0.26 11.45
C HIS A 71 -7.22 -1.46 10.64
N GLU A 72 -7.24 -1.32 9.33
CA GLU A 72 -7.47 -2.44 8.42
C GLU A 72 -6.14 -3.13 8.09
N VAL A 73 -6.15 -4.47 8.06
CA VAL A 73 -5.09 -5.28 7.46
C VAL A 73 -5.64 -5.87 6.16
N ALA A 74 -5.07 -5.45 5.03
CA ALA A 74 -5.40 -5.89 3.68
C ALA A 74 -4.24 -6.72 3.09
N CYS A 75 -4.49 -7.37 1.94
CA CYS A 75 -3.54 -8.28 1.31
C CYS A 75 -2.64 -7.55 0.29
N HIS A 76 -1.32 -7.88 0.31
CA HIS A 76 -0.31 -7.40 -0.64
C HIS A 76 0.47 -8.55 -1.31
N GLY A 77 -0.25 -9.57 -1.80
CA GLY A 77 0.36 -10.78 -2.32
C GLY A 77 0.81 -11.75 -1.22
N TRP A 78 1.60 -12.78 -1.61
CA TRP A 78 2.16 -13.70 -0.63
C TRP A 78 3.51 -13.23 -0.08
N ARG A 79 4.44 -12.82 -1.01
CA ARG A 79 5.80 -12.32 -0.69
C ARG A 79 6.16 -11.05 -1.43
N HIS A 80 5.18 -10.27 -1.89
CA HIS A 80 5.40 -9.11 -2.74
C HIS A 80 5.87 -9.46 -4.16
N GLU A 81 5.37 -10.54 -4.72
CA GLU A 81 5.66 -10.94 -6.09
C GLU A 81 5.19 -9.86 -7.08
N PRO A 82 5.97 -9.50 -8.13
CA PRO A 82 5.48 -8.63 -9.20
C PRO A 82 4.19 -9.22 -9.79
N TRP A 83 3.04 -8.63 -9.45
CA TRP A 83 1.76 -9.32 -9.64
C TRP A 83 1.44 -9.65 -11.08
N HIS A 84 1.89 -8.82 -12.01
CA HIS A 84 1.70 -9.02 -13.45
C HIS A 84 2.49 -10.22 -14.02
N GLU A 85 3.43 -10.79 -13.27
CA GLU A 85 4.21 -11.98 -13.63
C GLU A 85 3.68 -13.26 -12.96
N VAL A 86 2.72 -13.14 -12.05
CA VAL A 86 2.20 -14.27 -11.29
C VAL A 86 1.23 -15.09 -12.14
N ALA A 87 1.56 -16.36 -12.37
CA ALA A 87 0.71 -17.29 -13.12
C ALA A 87 -0.32 -18.04 -12.25
N ASP A 88 0.03 -18.28 -10.99
CA ASP A 88 -0.76 -19.04 -9.99
C ASP A 88 -1.52 -18.12 -9.01
N GLU A 89 -2.10 -17.03 -9.53
CA GLU A 89 -2.73 -15.96 -8.76
C GLU A 89 -3.73 -16.46 -7.71
N ARG A 90 -4.60 -17.43 -8.11
CA ARG A 90 -5.64 -17.96 -7.23
C ARG A 90 -5.06 -18.60 -5.98
N ASP A 91 -4.05 -19.44 -6.15
CA ASP A 91 -3.44 -20.18 -5.04
C ASP A 91 -2.69 -19.25 -4.10
N ARG A 92 -1.96 -18.28 -4.66
CA ARG A 92 -1.25 -17.26 -3.86
C ARG A 92 -2.20 -16.35 -3.10
N LEU A 93 -3.28 -15.89 -3.75
CA LEU A 93 -4.30 -15.08 -3.10
C LEU A 93 -5.05 -15.85 -2.02
N ALA A 94 -5.41 -17.10 -2.27
CA ALA A 94 -6.08 -17.95 -1.29
C ALA A 94 -5.18 -18.18 -0.08
N ARG A 95 -3.91 -18.54 -0.30
CA ARG A 95 -2.93 -18.74 0.77
C ARG A 95 -2.72 -17.46 1.58
N ALA A 96 -2.48 -16.32 0.91
CA ALA A 96 -2.29 -15.05 1.59
C ALA A 96 -3.53 -14.64 2.40
N ARG A 97 -4.71 -14.83 1.82
CA ARG A 97 -5.98 -14.55 2.48
C ARG A 97 -6.19 -15.34 3.77
N ASP A 98 -5.88 -16.64 3.76
CA ASP A 98 -6.02 -17.49 4.94
C ASP A 98 -4.99 -17.11 6.01
N ALA A 99 -3.73 -16.86 5.64
CA ALA A 99 -2.68 -16.45 6.56
C ALA A 99 -2.95 -15.06 7.20
N LEU A 100 -3.59 -14.15 6.47
CA LEU A 100 -3.93 -12.80 6.95
C LEU A 100 -5.30 -12.71 7.65
N GLY A 101 -5.99 -13.83 7.94
CA GLY A 101 -7.27 -13.81 8.63
C GLY A 101 -8.42 -13.27 7.77
N ARG A 102 -8.42 -13.58 6.48
CA ARG A 102 -9.46 -13.28 5.48
C ARG A 102 -9.70 -11.78 5.25
N PRO A 103 -8.68 -11.00 4.86
CA PRO A 103 -8.84 -9.60 4.49
C PRO A 103 -9.83 -9.45 3.33
N VAL A 104 -10.42 -8.26 3.23
CA VAL A 104 -11.40 -7.94 2.18
C VAL A 104 -10.81 -7.08 1.06
N GLY A 105 -9.61 -6.58 1.23
CA GLY A 105 -8.89 -5.74 0.29
C GLY A 105 -7.62 -6.37 -0.26
N PHE A 106 -7.29 -6.02 -1.50
CA PHE A 106 -6.06 -6.44 -2.17
C PHE A 106 -5.40 -5.25 -2.87
N ARG A 107 -4.09 -5.11 -2.71
CA ARG A 107 -3.25 -4.24 -3.55
C ARG A 107 -2.23 -5.11 -4.28
N PRO A 108 -2.19 -5.06 -5.62
CA PRO A 108 -1.18 -5.82 -6.36
C PRO A 108 0.21 -5.20 -6.13
N PRO A 109 1.22 -6.01 -5.74
CA PRO A 109 2.61 -5.56 -5.83
C PRO A 109 2.93 -5.07 -7.25
N ALA A 110 3.75 -4.02 -7.37
CA ALA A 110 4.01 -3.31 -8.62
C ALA A 110 2.78 -2.64 -9.28
N GLY A 111 1.65 -2.55 -8.58
CA GLY A 111 0.49 -1.73 -8.96
C GLY A 111 -0.37 -2.25 -10.11
N ARG A 112 -0.02 -3.35 -10.78
CA ARG A 112 -0.70 -3.85 -11.97
C ARG A 112 -1.49 -5.13 -11.71
N LEU A 113 -2.71 -5.18 -12.23
CA LEU A 113 -3.54 -6.38 -12.22
C LEU A 113 -3.38 -7.17 -13.54
N ASN A 114 -3.44 -8.50 -13.48
CA ASN A 114 -3.68 -9.32 -14.66
C ASN A 114 -5.17 -9.29 -15.03
N ALA A 115 -5.49 -9.63 -16.27
CA ALA A 115 -6.88 -9.60 -16.75
C ALA A 115 -7.82 -10.49 -15.94
N GLY A 116 -7.33 -11.62 -15.39
CA GLY A 116 -8.10 -12.56 -14.56
C GLY A 116 -8.22 -12.17 -13.09
N THR A 117 -7.35 -11.27 -12.59
CA THR A 117 -7.28 -10.94 -11.17
C THR A 117 -8.62 -10.50 -10.56
N PRO A 118 -9.42 -9.62 -11.19
CA PRO A 118 -10.67 -9.15 -10.60
C PRO A 118 -11.69 -10.28 -10.36
N ALA A 119 -11.79 -11.24 -11.29
CA ALA A 119 -12.66 -12.40 -11.14
C ALA A 119 -12.22 -13.30 -9.98
N ILE A 120 -10.92 -13.60 -9.91
CA ILE A 120 -10.33 -14.41 -8.83
C ILE A 120 -10.55 -13.74 -7.46
N LEU A 121 -10.33 -12.43 -7.35
CA LEU A 121 -10.55 -11.69 -6.12
C LEU A 121 -11.99 -11.81 -5.62
N ARG A 122 -12.97 -11.63 -6.51
CA ARG A 122 -14.39 -11.79 -6.18
C ARG A 122 -14.74 -13.18 -5.72
N GLU A 123 -14.28 -14.21 -6.43
CA GLU A 123 -14.51 -15.61 -6.07
C GLU A 123 -13.92 -15.98 -4.71
N LEU A 124 -12.77 -15.41 -4.37
CA LEU A 124 -12.13 -15.58 -3.06
C LEU A 124 -12.77 -14.69 -1.97
N GLY A 125 -13.74 -13.83 -2.30
CA GLY A 125 -14.46 -12.99 -1.35
C GLY A 125 -13.76 -11.70 -0.96
N TYR A 126 -12.80 -11.23 -1.78
CA TYR A 126 -12.32 -9.85 -1.68
C TYR A 126 -13.42 -8.88 -2.16
N ARG A 127 -13.48 -7.71 -1.56
CA ARG A 127 -14.51 -6.68 -1.85
C ARG A 127 -13.96 -5.51 -2.64
N TYR A 128 -12.65 -5.28 -2.57
CA TYR A 128 -11.99 -4.20 -3.31
C TYR A 128 -10.56 -4.56 -3.71
N CYS A 129 -10.05 -3.83 -4.71
CA CYS A 129 -8.64 -3.80 -5.06
C CYS A 129 -8.12 -2.36 -5.21
N SER A 130 -6.79 -2.20 -5.08
CA SER A 130 -6.11 -0.89 -5.14
C SER A 130 -4.90 -0.95 -6.09
N PRO A 131 -5.10 -0.99 -7.41
CA PRO A 131 -4.04 -0.93 -8.42
C PRO A 131 -3.55 0.51 -8.66
N ALA A 132 -2.51 0.68 -9.48
CA ALA A 132 -2.10 1.99 -9.96
C ALA A 132 -3.16 2.59 -10.91
N GLY A 133 -3.39 3.91 -10.80
CA GLY A 133 -4.37 4.62 -11.61
C GLY A 133 -4.81 5.93 -10.97
N SER A 134 -5.77 6.61 -11.61
CA SER A 134 -6.11 7.99 -11.24
C SER A 134 -7.58 8.23 -10.87
N ARG A 135 -8.49 7.28 -11.14
CA ARG A 135 -9.92 7.42 -10.83
C ARG A 135 -10.49 6.12 -10.28
N ALA A 136 -11.15 6.22 -9.13
CA ALA A 136 -11.90 5.12 -8.54
C ALA A 136 -13.13 4.74 -9.39
N GLY A 137 -13.53 3.48 -9.30
CA GLY A 137 -14.67 2.95 -10.04
C GLY A 137 -14.93 1.48 -9.71
N ARG A 138 -15.71 0.80 -10.54
CA ARG A 138 -15.93 -0.64 -10.42
C ARG A 138 -15.38 -1.39 -11.63
N LEU A 139 -14.57 -2.41 -11.37
CA LEU A 139 -14.05 -3.32 -12.37
C LEU A 139 -14.74 -4.68 -12.16
N ASP A 140 -15.60 -5.07 -13.12
CA ASP A 140 -16.42 -6.29 -13.01
C ASP A 140 -17.20 -6.41 -11.68
N GLY A 141 -17.68 -5.27 -11.17
CA GLY A 141 -18.40 -5.19 -9.89
C GLY A 141 -17.51 -5.10 -8.64
N LEU A 142 -16.19 -5.31 -8.77
CA LEU A 142 -15.23 -5.13 -7.68
C LEU A 142 -14.94 -3.64 -7.49
N ALA A 143 -15.07 -3.12 -6.26
CA ALA A 143 -14.66 -1.76 -5.98
C ALA A 143 -13.16 -1.60 -6.24
N THR A 144 -12.79 -0.59 -7.01
CA THR A 144 -11.40 -0.35 -7.42
C THR A 144 -11.02 1.06 -7.01
N LEU A 145 -10.07 1.14 -6.09
CA LEU A 145 -9.60 2.35 -5.44
C LEU A 145 -8.12 2.56 -5.77
N PRO A 146 -7.80 3.18 -6.92
CA PRO A 146 -6.42 3.24 -7.37
C PRO A 146 -5.58 4.23 -6.57
N PHE A 147 -4.26 4.10 -6.73
CA PHE A 147 -3.26 5.05 -6.23
C PHE A 147 -2.46 5.65 -7.39
N ARG A 148 -1.89 6.83 -7.16
CA ARG A 148 -0.96 7.49 -8.08
C ARG A 148 0.46 7.35 -7.58
N TRP A 149 1.40 7.05 -8.49
CA TRP A 149 2.80 6.81 -8.15
C TRP A 149 3.48 8.00 -7.46
N GLU A 150 3.16 9.21 -7.86
CA GLU A 150 3.70 10.44 -7.27
C GLU A 150 3.21 10.73 -5.83
N LEU A 151 2.35 9.87 -5.27
CA LEU A 151 1.87 9.96 -3.89
C LEU A 151 2.37 8.80 -3.00
N ILE A 152 3.52 8.24 -3.36
CA ILE A 152 4.17 7.12 -2.68
C ILE A 152 5.57 7.53 -2.27
N ASP A 153 5.96 7.30 -1.02
CA ASP A 153 7.31 7.60 -0.53
C ASP A 153 8.41 6.85 -1.28
N ALA A 154 8.18 5.58 -1.64
CA ALA A 154 9.12 4.77 -2.40
C ALA A 154 9.46 5.39 -3.78
N TYR A 155 8.51 6.05 -4.42
CA TYR A 155 8.74 6.77 -5.68
C TYR A 155 9.86 7.83 -5.55
N TYR A 156 9.96 8.48 -4.40
CA TYR A 156 10.97 9.51 -4.12
C TYR A 156 12.30 8.91 -3.67
N TYR A 157 12.28 7.91 -2.82
CA TYR A 157 13.47 7.49 -2.08
C TYR A 157 14.23 6.35 -2.73
N LEU A 158 13.59 5.56 -3.59
CA LEU A 158 14.22 4.35 -4.13
C LEU A 158 14.73 4.56 -5.56
N PRO A 159 15.99 4.16 -5.86
CA PRO A 159 16.60 4.38 -7.17
C PRO A 159 15.88 3.63 -8.30
N HIS A 160 15.29 2.49 -8.04
CA HIS A 160 14.62 1.69 -9.07
C HIS A 160 13.34 2.31 -9.65
N PHE A 161 12.85 3.43 -9.10
CA PHE A 161 11.78 4.24 -9.71
C PHE A 161 12.26 5.26 -10.75
N ALA A 162 13.54 5.26 -11.13
CA ALA A 162 14.14 6.23 -12.06
C ALA A 162 13.34 6.39 -13.36
N THR A 163 13.07 5.29 -14.07
CA THR A 163 12.32 5.30 -15.34
C THR A 163 10.90 5.85 -15.16
N LEU A 164 10.24 5.53 -14.06
CA LEU A 164 8.88 6.02 -13.80
C LEU A 164 8.89 7.52 -13.48
N ARG A 165 9.87 7.98 -12.71
CA ARG A 165 10.06 9.42 -12.45
C ARG A 165 10.27 10.20 -13.75
N GLU A 166 11.18 9.75 -14.62
CA GLU A 166 11.43 10.39 -15.92
C GLU A 166 10.18 10.46 -16.80
N ARG A 167 9.38 9.40 -16.85
CA ARG A 167 8.09 9.39 -17.57
C ARG A 167 7.12 10.44 -17.04
N ASN A 168 7.16 10.71 -15.74
CA ASN A 168 6.32 11.71 -15.08
C ASN A 168 6.92 13.13 -15.14
N GLY A 169 8.11 13.30 -15.71
CA GLY A 169 8.82 14.58 -15.79
C GLY A 169 9.61 14.96 -14.54
N ASP A 170 9.80 14.01 -13.62
CA ASP A 170 10.60 14.18 -12.41
C ASP A 170 12.06 13.71 -12.65
N PRO A 171 13.03 14.09 -11.80
CA PRO A 171 14.42 13.63 -11.88
C PRO A 171 14.55 12.10 -11.78
N ALA A 172 15.45 11.48 -12.55
CA ALA A 172 15.75 10.05 -12.47
C ALA A 172 16.32 9.65 -11.10
N GLU A 173 17.14 10.51 -10.51
CA GLU A 173 17.75 10.30 -9.20
C GLU A 173 16.72 10.33 -8.05
N PRO A 174 16.97 9.61 -6.95
CA PRO A 174 16.15 9.75 -5.74
C PRO A 174 16.01 11.19 -5.28
N MET A 175 14.82 11.54 -4.83
CA MET A 175 14.48 12.88 -4.39
C MET A 175 14.38 12.96 -2.85
N PRO A 176 14.65 14.14 -2.25
CA PRO A 176 14.58 14.30 -0.80
C PRO A 176 13.13 14.18 -0.28
N PRO A 177 12.95 13.86 1.02
CA PRO A 177 11.63 13.79 1.65
C PRO A 177 10.78 15.06 1.50
N ALA A 178 11.42 16.24 1.47
CA ALA A 178 10.75 17.51 1.22
C ALA A 178 9.98 17.53 -0.11
N ALA A 179 10.48 16.89 -1.17
CA ALA A 179 9.79 16.82 -2.46
C ALA A 179 8.50 15.99 -2.38
N LEU A 180 8.50 14.87 -1.64
CA LEU A 180 7.28 14.12 -1.35
C LEU A 180 6.28 14.98 -0.57
N ARG A 181 6.75 15.68 0.47
CA ARG A 181 5.90 16.54 1.28
C ARG A 181 5.19 17.59 0.41
N GLU A 182 5.93 18.30 -0.42
CA GLU A 182 5.39 19.32 -1.33
C GLU A 182 4.31 18.73 -2.25
N ARG A 183 4.61 17.61 -2.92
CA ARG A 183 3.67 16.94 -3.83
C ARG A 183 2.40 16.46 -3.12
N VAL A 184 2.55 15.90 -1.91
CA VAL A 184 1.37 15.46 -1.14
C VAL A 184 0.52 16.65 -0.71
N LEU A 185 1.12 17.75 -0.26
CA LEU A 185 0.39 18.97 0.12
C LEU A 185 -0.39 19.54 -1.07
N GLU A 186 0.27 19.70 -2.22
CA GLU A 186 -0.37 20.15 -3.45
C GLU A 186 -1.57 19.24 -3.83
N ALA A 187 -1.39 17.92 -3.71
CA ALA A 187 -2.45 16.97 -4.03
C ALA A 187 -3.63 17.07 -3.06
N LEU A 188 -3.37 17.27 -1.76
CA LEU A 188 -4.42 17.44 -0.74
C LEU A 188 -5.16 18.78 -0.91
N GLU A 189 -4.45 19.87 -1.19
CA GLU A 189 -5.05 21.18 -1.45
C GLU A 189 -5.90 21.19 -2.73
N ALA A 190 -5.47 20.51 -3.78
CA ALA A 190 -6.21 20.37 -5.03
C ALA A 190 -7.38 19.36 -4.93
N HIS A 191 -7.43 18.54 -3.88
CA HIS A 191 -8.44 17.48 -3.74
C HIS A 191 -9.77 18.05 -3.30
N THR A 192 -10.72 18.14 -4.21
CA THR A 192 -12.06 18.67 -3.94
C THR A 192 -13.16 17.60 -3.89
N ALA A 193 -12.92 16.44 -4.49
CA ALA A 193 -13.86 15.33 -4.52
C ALA A 193 -13.21 14.03 -5.02
N GLY A 194 -13.83 12.91 -4.73
CA GLY A 194 -13.40 11.59 -5.18
C GLY A 194 -12.46 10.90 -4.19
N HIS A 195 -11.55 10.08 -4.71
CA HIS A 195 -10.66 9.24 -3.93
C HIS A 195 -9.18 9.64 -4.14
N LEU A 196 -8.45 9.75 -3.03
CA LEU A 196 -7.02 9.99 -3.01
C LEU A 196 -6.35 8.99 -2.07
N THR A 197 -5.37 8.23 -2.58
CA THR A 197 -4.59 7.29 -1.78
C THR A 197 -3.17 7.82 -1.56
N LEU A 198 -2.73 7.88 -0.30
CA LEU A 198 -1.34 8.12 0.07
C LEU A 198 -0.73 6.82 0.57
N ILE A 199 0.48 6.49 0.10
CA ILE A 199 1.18 5.26 0.46
C ILE A 199 2.52 5.59 1.11
N PHE A 200 2.75 5.00 2.29
CA PHE A 200 4.02 5.01 2.99
C PHE A 200 4.49 3.59 3.27
N HIS A 201 5.79 3.40 3.34
CA HIS A 201 6.42 2.12 3.65
C HIS A 201 7.13 2.18 5.01
N PRO A 202 6.79 1.33 5.97
CA PRO A 202 7.43 1.36 7.29
C PRO A 202 8.95 1.22 7.24
N PHE A 203 9.50 0.46 6.29
CA PHE A 203 10.95 0.31 6.16
C PHE A 203 11.64 1.59 5.68
N LEU A 204 10.96 2.45 4.94
CA LEU A 204 11.50 3.72 4.44
C LEU A 204 11.60 4.81 5.51
N MET A 205 11.01 4.59 6.69
CA MET A 205 11.24 5.47 7.84
C MET A 205 12.71 5.43 8.32
N SER A 206 13.49 4.44 7.88
CA SER A 206 14.93 4.36 8.13
C SER A 206 15.79 5.23 7.22
N VAL A 207 15.23 5.86 6.19
CA VAL A 207 15.95 6.79 5.31
C VAL A 207 16.49 8.00 6.09
N GLY A 208 15.77 8.44 7.11
CA GLY A 208 16.22 9.50 8.01
C GLY A 208 15.08 10.16 8.79
N ASP A 209 15.45 11.01 9.74
CA ASP A 209 14.48 11.73 10.59
C ASP A 209 13.54 12.64 9.77
N GLU A 210 14.00 13.14 8.63
CA GLU A 210 13.18 13.95 7.73
C GLU A 210 12.03 13.15 7.13
N ALA A 211 12.24 11.87 6.75
CA ALA A 211 11.16 11.01 6.25
C ALA A 211 10.07 10.77 7.30
N VAL A 212 10.47 10.62 8.57
CA VAL A 212 9.55 10.51 9.70
C VAL A 212 8.79 11.81 9.94
N SER A 213 9.48 12.95 9.82
CA SER A 213 8.85 14.27 9.96
C SER A 213 7.82 14.53 8.86
N VAL A 214 8.12 14.15 7.62
CA VAL A 214 7.17 14.25 6.50
C VAL A 214 5.93 13.40 6.74
N LEU A 215 6.10 12.15 7.20
CA LEU A 215 4.94 11.32 7.59
C LEU A 215 4.11 12.01 8.68
N ALA A 216 4.76 12.53 9.72
CA ALA A 216 4.06 13.20 10.82
C ALA A 216 3.27 14.44 10.37
N ASP A 217 3.86 15.28 9.50
CA ASP A 217 3.19 16.45 8.92
C ASP A 217 1.97 16.05 8.07
N VAL A 218 2.13 15.03 7.23
CA VAL A 218 1.04 14.52 6.38
C VAL A 218 -0.10 13.95 7.22
N LEU A 219 0.21 13.21 8.30
CA LEU A 219 -0.81 12.68 9.21
C LEU A 219 -1.56 13.80 9.94
N GLU A 220 -0.89 14.83 10.41
CA GLU A 220 -1.52 15.99 11.05
C GLU A 220 -2.52 16.68 10.10
N ILE A 221 -2.18 16.83 8.83
CA ILE A 221 -3.07 17.42 7.83
C ILE A 221 -4.24 16.49 7.51
N ALA A 222 -3.95 15.19 7.29
CA ALA A 222 -4.97 14.17 7.02
C ALA A 222 -5.97 14.02 8.19
N GLY A 223 -5.54 14.24 9.43
CA GLY A 223 -6.41 14.24 10.61
C GLY A 223 -7.46 15.34 10.63
N ARG A 224 -7.34 16.34 9.76
CA ARG A 224 -8.32 17.43 9.58
C ARG A 224 -9.28 17.18 8.40
N MET A 225 -9.14 16.04 7.72
CA MET A 225 -9.91 15.64 6.54
C MET A 225 -10.70 14.35 6.83
N ASP A 226 -11.64 14.02 5.95
CA ASP A 226 -12.34 12.73 5.97
C ASP A 226 -11.40 11.60 5.49
N CYS A 227 -10.56 11.11 6.42
CA CYS A 227 -9.60 10.06 6.15
C CYS A 227 -10.20 8.69 6.49
N LEU A 228 -10.58 7.93 5.49
CA LEU A 228 -11.17 6.60 5.61
C LEU A 228 -10.12 5.49 5.47
N ARG A 229 -10.37 4.33 6.09
CA ARG A 229 -9.74 3.08 5.68
C ARG A 229 -10.21 2.68 4.30
N MET A 230 -9.44 1.83 3.60
CA MET A 230 -9.78 1.44 2.23
C MET A 230 -11.06 0.59 2.17
N ASP A 231 -11.34 -0.25 3.18
CA ASP A 231 -12.59 -1.01 3.26
C ASP A 231 -13.83 -0.11 3.44
N GLU A 232 -13.69 0.97 4.20
CA GLU A 232 -14.74 2.00 4.38
C GLU A 232 -14.94 2.81 3.08
N ALA A 233 -13.84 3.23 2.43
CA ALA A 233 -13.89 3.92 1.14
C ALA A 233 -14.50 3.04 0.04
N ALA A 234 -14.19 1.75 0.02
CA ALA A 234 -14.77 0.79 -0.92
C ALA A 234 -16.28 0.60 -0.69
N ALA A 235 -16.72 0.58 0.56
CA ALA A 235 -18.13 0.49 0.92
C ALA A 235 -18.91 1.78 0.57
N ALA A 236 -18.26 2.94 0.58
CA ALA A 236 -18.84 4.22 0.21
C ALA A 236 -18.89 4.45 -1.32
N LEU A 237 -18.19 3.65 -2.11
CA LEU A 237 -18.20 3.79 -3.58
C LEU A 237 -19.57 3.36 -4.13
N PRO A 238 -20.27 4.22 -4.91
CA PRO A 238 -21.58 3.91 -5.48
C PRO A 238 -21.59 2.62 -6.30
N ASP A 239 -22.69 1.88 -6.27
CA ASP A 239 -22.83 0.63 -7.04
C ASP A 239 -22.85 0.88 -8.54
N ASP A 240 -23.32 2.03 -8.98
CA ASP A 240 -23.34 2.52 -10.36
C ASP A 240 -22.09 3.31 -10.74
N ALA A 241 -21.05 3.32 -9.89
CA ALA A 241 -19.78 3.95 -10.22
C ALA A 241 -19.24 3.36 -11.53
N GLY A 242 -18.91 4.25 -12.47
CA GLY A 242 -18.36 3.87 -13.77
C GLY A 242 -17.00 3.15 -13.63
N PRO A 243 -16.39 2.74 -14.77
CA PRO A 243 -15.12 2.03 -14.73
C PRO A 243 -13.99 2.90 -14.14
N PRO A 244 -13.03 2.30 -13.44
CA PRO A 244 -11.87 3.01 -12.94
C PRO A 244 -10.99 3.47 -14.12
N ARG A 245 -10.11 4.45 -13.87
CA ARG A 245 -9.02 4.79 -14.79
C ARG A 245 -7.73 4.24 -14.20
N LEU A 246 -7.25 3.14 -14.79
CA LEU A 246 -6.03 2.46 -14.39
C LEU A 246 -4.85 2.92 -15.25
N ASP A 247 -3.64 2.81 -14.69
CA ASP A 247 -2.41 3.03 -15.43
C ASP A 247 -2.04 1.76 -16.18
N ASP A 248 -1.76 1.90 -17.49
CA ASP A 248 -1.24 0.79 -18.31
C ASP A 248 0.28 0.60 -18.13
N THR A 249 0.91 1.51 -17.43
CA THR A 249 2.34 1.48 -17.20
C THR A 249 2.68 0.46 -16.11
N SER A 250 3.27 -0.67 -16.52
CA SER A 250 4.01 -1.52 -15.61
C SER A 250 5.25 -0.76 -15.12
N TRP A 251 5.49 -0.80 -13.84
CA TRP A 251 6.80 -0.57 -13.31
C TRP A 251 7.57 -1.88 -13.50
N ASP A 252 8.44 -1.90 -14.51
CA ASP A 252 9.42 -2.97 -14.71
C ASP A 252 10.59 -2.68 -13.77
N ALA A 253 10.64 -3.42 -12.65
CA ALA A 253 11.75 -3.39 -11.69
C ALA A 253 12.91 -4.18 -12.21
#